data_e5ab6c8a7bc4a00e35473e3dc3fd1a5d
#
_entry.id   e5ab6c8a7bc4a00e35473e3dc3fd1a5d
#
_cell.length_a   1.000
_cell.length_b   1.000
_cell.length_c   1.000
_cell.angle_alpha   90.00
_cell.angle_beta   90.00
_cell.angle_gamma   90.00
#
_symmetry.space_group_name_H-M   'P 1'
#
loop_
_entity.id
_entity.type
_entity.pdbx_description
1 polymer ?
#
loop_
_entity_poly.entity_id
_entity_poly.type
_entity_poly.pdbx_seq_one_letter_code
_entity_poly.pdbx_strand_id
1 'polypeptide(L)'
;LTMTAVLIIVFIESMGMFLALGEIVGRKLSSHDIIRGLRVDGVGTMIGGTFNSFPHTSFSQNVGLVSVTRVHSRWVCISSGIILILFGMVPKMAVLVASIPQFVLGGAGLVMFGMVLATGIRILSRCNYTTNRYNLYIVAISLGVGMTPTLSHDFFSKLPAVLQPLLHSGIMLA
;
A
#
# COMPACT_ATOMS: atom_id res chain seq x y z
N LEU A 1 -3.38 -19.64 -9.58
CA LEU A 1 -3.02 -18.67 -10.61
C LEU A 1 -3.42 -17.25 -10.18
N THR A 2 -4.68 -17.00 -9.82
CA THR A 2 -5.16 -15.66 -9.42
C THR A 2 -4.41 -15.12 -8.20
N MET A 3 -4.24 -15.92 -7.14
CA MET A 3 -3.50 -15.51 -5.95
C MET A 3 -2.03 -15.21 -6.23
N THR A 4 -1.40 -15.94 -7.15
CA THR A 4 0.01 -15.67 -7.53
C THR A 4 0.13 -14.33 -8.24
N ALA A 5 -0.81 -13.99 -9.14
CA ALA A 5 -0.84 -12.70 -9.80
C ALA A 5 -1.06 -11.56 -8.80
N VAL A 6 -1.99 -11.72 -7.85
CA VAL A 6 -2.23 -10.76 -6.76
C VAL A 6 -0.96 -10.52 -5.95
N LEU A 7 -0.24 -11.59 -5.58
CA LEU A 7 1.00 -11.46 -4.80
C LEU A 7 2.10 -10.70 -5.54
N ILE A 8 2.23 -10.89 -6.86
CA ILE A 8 3.20 -10.14 -7.67
C ILE A 8 2.90 -8.64 -7.60
N ILE A 9 1.63 -8.27 -7.68
CA ILE A 9 1.22 -6.86 -7.64
C ILE A 9 1.43 -6.28 -6.25
N VAL A 10 1.10 -7.02 -5.20
CA VAL A 10 1.40 -6.61 -3.81
C VAL A 10 2.90 -6.36 -3.64
N PHE A 11 3.77 -7.17 -4.25
CA PHE A 11 5.21 -6.92 -4.22
C PHE A 11 5.61 -5.63 -4.94
N ILE A 12 5.00 -5.34 -6.08
CA ILE A 12 5.26 -4.10 -6.83
C ILE A 12 4.79 -2.89 -5.98
N GLU A 13 3.62 -2.97 -5.36
CA GLU A 13 3.10 -1.95 -4.44
C GLU A 13 4.05 -1.73 -3.25
N SER A 14 4.47 -2.79 -2.58
CA SER A 14 5.43 -2.72 -1.46
C SER A 14 6.75 -2.08 -1.88
N MET A 15 7.26 -2.40 -3.09
CA MET A 15 8.46 -1.73 -3.62
C MET A 15 8.25 -0.22 -3.78
N GLY A 16 7.10 0.19 -4.31
CA GLY A 16 6.74 1.60 -4.45
C GLY A 16 6.72 2.31 -3.09
N MET A 17 6.15 1.67 -2.07
CA MET A 17 6.09 2.20 -0.70
C MET A 17 7.48 2.34 -0.08
N PHE A 18 8.38 1.36 -0.25
CA PHE A 18 9.75 1.45 0.26
C PHE A 18 10.51 2.60 -0.41
N LEU A 19 10.36 2.76 -1.72
CA LEU A 19 10.97 3.88 -2.44
C LEU A 19 10.44 5.22 -1.94
N ALA A 20 9.12 5.35 -1.72
CA ALA A 20 8.50 6.53 -1.15
C ALA A 20 9.02 6.85 0.25
N LEU A 21 9.14 5.82 1.10
CA LEU A 21 9.69 5.97 2.44
C LEU A 21 11.17 6.40 2.41
N GLY A 22 11.97 5.79 1.54
CA GLY A 22 13.37 6.17 1.33
C GLY A 22 13.52 7.64 0.96
N GLU A 23 12.62 8.13 0.12
CA GLU A 23 12.53 9.50 -0.31
C GLU A 23 12.22 10.47 0.83
N ILE A 24 11.21 10.12 1.67
CA ILE A 24 10.78 10.93 2.82
C ILE A 24 11.89 11.01 3.87
N VAL A 25 12.56 9.88 4.13
CA VAL A 25 13.66 9.79 5.10
C VAL A 25 14.97 10.38 4.55
N GLY A 26 15.05 10.66 3.24
CA GLY A 26 16.25 11.20 2.60
C GLY A 26 17.38 10.17 2.42
N ARG A 27 17.05 8.87 2.48
CA ARG A 27 18.01 7.77 2.31
C ARG A 27 17.81 7.06 0.97
N LYS A 28 18.86 6.95 0.19
CA LYS A 28 18.83 6.09 -1.00
C LYS A 28 18.78 4.63 -0.57
N LEU A 29 17.72 3.92 -0.95
CA LEU A 29 17.58 2.50 -0.68
C LEU A 29 18.40 1.69 -1.67
N SER A 30 19.15 0.73 -1.15
CA SER A 30 19.81 -0.29 -1.95
C SER A 30 18.80 -1.38 -2.35
N SER A 31 19.05 -2.07 -3.46
CA SER A 31 18.27 -3.26 -3.85
C SER A 31 18.21 -4.29 -2.72
N HIS A 32 19.26 -4.41 -1.92
CA HIS A 32 19.31 -5.30 -0.77
C HIS A 32 18.35 -4.88 0.37
N ASP A 33 18.14 -3.58 0.59
CA ASP A 33 17.18 -3.07 1.58
C ASP A 33 15.74 -3.39 1.15
N ILE A 34 15.44 -3.24 -0.14
CA ILE A 34 14.14 -3.58 -0.73
C ILE A 34 13.86 -5.08 -0.59
N ILE A 35 14.82 -5.94 -0.95
CA ILE A 35 14.68 -7.39 -0.81
C ILE A 35 14.44 -7.79 0.65
N ARG A 36 15.12 -7.17 1.61
CA ARG A 36 14.88 -7.42 3.03
C ARG A 36 13.46 -7.03 3.45
N GLY A 37 12.96 -5.88 2.99
CA GLY A 37 11.60 -5.46 3.25
C GLY A 37 10.56 -6.44 2.70
N LEU A 38 10.70 -6.86 1.44
CA LEU A 38 9.82 -7.86 0.81
C LEU A 38 9.85 -9.22 1.52
N ARG A 39 11.01 -9.64 2.02
CA ARG A 39 11.11 -10.87 2.82
C ARG A 39 10.33 -10.76 4.13
N VAL A 40 10.33 -9.60 4.77
CA VAL A 40 9.55 -9.35 6.00
C VAL A 40 8.06 -9.43 5.71
N ASP A 41 7.58 -8.82 4.62
CA ASP A 41 6.19 -8.92 4.17
C ASP A 41 5.79 -10.39 3.90
N GLY A 42 6.68 -11.16 3.25
CA GLY A 42 6.47 -12.58 3.00
C GLY A 42 6.38 -13.40 4.29
N VAL A 43 7.26 -13.17 5.25
CA VAL A 43 7.23 -13.85 6.57
C VAL A 43 5.96 -13.45 7.34
N GLY A 44 5.57 -12.16 7.30
CA GLY A 44 4.33 -11.69 7.91
C GLY A 44 3.10 -12.39 7.32
N THR A 45 3.05 -12.54 6.00
CA THR A 45 1.99 -13.26 5.30
C THR A 45 1.97 -14.75 5.67
N MET A 46 3.13 -15.41 5.79
CA MET A 46 3.20 -16.80 6.25
C MET A 46 2.64 -16.97 7.66
N ILE A 47 3.05 -16.10 8.59
CA ILE A 47 2.54 -16.12 9.97
C ILE A 47 1.01 -15.87 9.95
N GLY A 48 0.53 -14.86 9.22
CA GLY A 48 -0.89 -14.59 9.06
C GLY A 48 -1.67 -15.79 8.53
N GLY A 49 -1.12 -16.51 7.55
CA GLY A 49 -1.71 -17.72 7.00
C GLY A 49 -1.85 -18.85 8.03
N THR A 50 -0.90 -19.02 8.97
CA THR A 50 -1.01 -20.01 10.06
C THR A 50 -2.14 -19.66 11.04
N PHE A 51 -2.46 -18.37 11.20
CA PHE A 51 -3.58 -17.90 12.01
C PHE A 51 -4.89 -17.76 11.23
N ASN A 52 -4.94 -18.26 9.99
CA ASN A 52 -6.11 -18.15 9.10
C ASN A 52 -6.56 -16.70 8.88
N SER A 53 -5.58 -15.78 8.82
CA SER A 53 -5.76 -14.36 8.57
C SER A 53 -5.46 -14.00 7.11
N PHE A 54 -5.81 -12.78 6.72
CA PHE A 54 -5.48 -12.25 5.40
C PHE A 54 -3.97 -12.08 5.21
N PRO A 55 -3.48 -12.05 3.94
CA PRO A 55 -2.09 -11.71 3.65
C PRO A 55 -1.73 -10.35 4.26
N HIS A 56 -0.59 -10.30 4.93
CA HIS A 56 -0.08 -9.07 5.53
C HIS A 56 0.95 -8.45 4.59
N THR A 57 0.80 -7.17 4.34
CA THR A 57 1.72 -6.37 3.53
C THR A 57 2.03 -5.06 4.24
N SER A 58 3.04 -4.36 3.77
CA SER A 58 3.38 -3.02 4.26
C SER A 58 2.20 -2.07 4.08
N PHE A 59 1.92 -1.25 5.08
CA PHE A 59 0.75 -0.38 5.12
C PHE A 59 1.08 1.01 4.58
N SER A 60 0.60 1.32 3.36
CA SER A 60 0.96 2.52 2.62
C SER A 60 0.57 3.82 3.32
N GLN A 61 -0.53 3.83 4.07
CA GLN A 61 -0.98 5.02 4.81
C GLN A 61 0.03 5.46 5.89
N ASN A 62 0.82 4.53 6.44
CA ASN A 62 1.88 4.86 7.39
C ASN A 62 3.01 5.66 6.75
N VAL A 63 3.25 5.53 5.46
CA VAL A 63 4.21 6.37 4.73
C VAL A 63 3.79 7.84 4.79
N GLY A 64 2.48 8.11 4.60
CA GLY A 64 1.90 9.42 4.78
C GLY A 64 2.09 9.95 6.22
N LEU A 65 1.85 9.10 7.22
CA LEU A 65 2.01 9.47 8.62
C LEU A 65 3.46 9.85 8.96
N VAL A 66 4.45 9.09 8.46
CA VAL A 66 5.87 9.40 8.64
C VAL A 66 6.22 10.75 8.00
N SER A 67 5.62 11.07 6.85
CA SER A 67 5.83 12.36 6.17
C SER A 67 5.36 13.54 7.02
N VAL A 68 4.23 13.42 7.73
CA VAL A 68 3.67 14.48 8.59
C VAL A 68 4.40 14.59 9.90
N THR A 69 4.53 13.48 10.59
CA THR A 69 5.10 13.46 11.94
C THR A 69 6.60 13.68 11.95
N ARG A 70 7.26 13.45 10.79
CA ARG A 70 8.74 13.47 10.63
C ARG A 70 9.48 12.57 11.62
N VAL A 71 8.80 11.60 12.18
CA VAL A 71 9.39 10.61 13.09
C VAL A 71 9.98 9.47 12.28
N HIS A 72 11.29 9.44 12.11
CA HIS A 72 12.01 8.46 11.28
C HIS A 72 12.66 7.35 12.13
N SER A 73 12.20 7.13 13.35
CA SER A 73 12.80 6.15 14.25
C SER A 73 12.19 4.75 14.07
N ARG A 74 13.06 3.76 13.82
CA ARG A 74 12.66 2.34 13.77
C ARG A 74 12.06 1.84 15.09
N TRP A 75 12.40 2.47 16.21
CA TRP A 75 11.89 2.10 17.53
C TRP A 75 10.39 2.33 17.66
N VAL A 76 9.85 3.31 16.93
CA VAL A 76 8.39 3.55 16.88
C VAL A 76 7.67 2.37 16.27
N CYS A 77 8.20 1.79 15.19
CA CYS A 77 7.61 0.59 14.57
C CYS A 77 7.68 -0.61 15.51
N ILE A 78 8.80 -0.79 16.21
CA ILE A 78 8.98 -1.89 17.19
C ILE A 78 7.98 -1.73 18.32
N SER A 79 7.89 -0.53 18.92
CA SER A 79 6.94 -0.25 20.01
C SER A 79 5.49 -0.46 19.57
N SER A 80 5.14 -0.01 18.36
CA SER A 80 3.81 -0.21 17.78
C SER A 80 3.50 -1.70 17.61
N GLY A 81 4.46 -2.49 17.10
CA GLY A 81 4.30 -3.93 16.97
C GLY A 81 4.07 -4.62 18.31
N ILE A 82 4.83 -4.26 19.36
CA ILE A 82 4.65 -4.80 20.71
C ILE A 82 3.26 -4.44 21.25
N ILE A 83 2.83 -3.19 21.09
CA ILE A 83 1.49 -2.76 21.53
C ILE A 83 0.39 -3.53 20.81
N LEU A 84 0.52 -3.74 19.50
CA LEU A 84 -0.45 -4.52 18.72
C LEU A 84 -0.53 -5.99 19.17
N ILE A 85 0.61 -6.61 19.50
CA ILE A 85 0.65 -7.96 20.04
C ILE A 85 -0.07 -8.01 21.40
N LEU A 86 0.20 -7.06 22.29
CA LEU A 86 -0.47 -6.97 23.60
C LEU A 86 -1.99 -6.79 23.43
N PHE A 87 -2.42 -5.95 22.48
CA PHE A 87 -3.84 -5.76 22.18
C PHE A 87 -4.48 -7.05 21.63
N GLY A 88 -3.76 -7.79 20.78
CA GLY A 88 -4.23 -9.06 20.25
C GLY A 88 -4.41 -10.14 21.32
N MET A 89 -3.63 -10.10 22.41
CA MET A 89 -3.75 -11.02 23.54
C MET A 89 -4.99 -10.75 24.40
N VAL A 90 -5.55 -9.56 24.34
CA VAL A 90 -6.73 -9.17 25.14
C VAL A 90 -7.96 -9.04 24.22
N PRO A 91 -8.86 -10.05 24.17
CA PRO A 91 -9.99 -10.04 23.25
C PRO A 91 -10.92 -8.82 23.40
N LYS A 92 -11.04 -8.28 24.62
CA LYS A 92 -11.85 -7.08 24.89
C LYS A 92 -11.33 -5.82 24.18
N MET A 93 -10.04 -5.76 23.84
CA MET A 93 -9.47 -4.63 23.11
C MET A 93 -9.98 -4.56 21.67
N ALA A 94 -10.25 -5.70 21.04
CA ALA A 94 -10.86 -5.74 19.71
C ALA A 94 -12.24 -5.07 19.70
N VAL A 95 -13.05 -5.31 20.72
CA VAL A 95 -14.38 -4.69 20.88
C VAL A 95 -14.26 -3.19 21.10
N LEU A 96 -13.27 -2.76 21.89
CA LEU A 96 -13.02 -1.34 22.15
C LEU A 96 -12.59 -0.62 20.86
N VAL A 97 -11.72 -1.21 20.05
CA VAL A 97 -11.34 -0.66 18.76
C VAL A 97 -12.53 -0.64 17.78
N ALA A 98 -13.36 -1.70 17.78
CA ALA A 98 -14.55 -1.76 16.94
C ALA A 98 -15.64 -0.73 17.36
N SER A 99 -15.58 -0.21 18.59
CA SER A 99 -16.51 0.82 19.07
C SER A 99 -16.18 2.24 18.55
N ILE A 100 -15.04 2.43 17.88
CA ILE A 100 -14.66 3.72 17.30
C ILE A 100 -15.65 4.06 16.18
N PRO A 101 -16.32 5.23 16.25
CA PRO A 101 -17.27 5.60 15.22
C PRO A 101 -16.65 5.70 13.84
N GLN A 102 -17.35 5.17 12.82
CA GLN A 102 -16.84 5.13 11.43
C GLN A 102 -16.52 6.52 10.86
N PHE A 103 -17.24 7.57 11.27
CA PHE A 103 -16.97 8.92 10.81
C PHE A 103 -15.62 9.46 11.31
N VAL A 104 -15.15 9.03 12.49
CA VAL A 104 -13.82 9.37 13.02
C VAL A 104 -12.74 8.68 12.20
N LEU A 105 -12.92 7.38 11.93
CA LEU A 105 -12.02 6.60 11.08
C LEU A 105 -12.00 7.14 9.65
N GLY A 106 -13.17 7.52 9.12
CA GLY A 106 -13.30 8.11 7.80
C GLY A 106 -12.57 9.46 7.67
N GLY A 107 -12.70 10.33 8.68
CA GLY A 107 -11.99 11.60 8.71
C GLY A 107 -10.47 11.44 8.77
N ALA A 108 -9.98 10.57 9.65
CA ALA A 108 -8.56 10.25 9.73
C ALA A 108 -8.05 9.60 8.42
N GLY A 109 -8.84 8.69 7.85
CA GLY A 109 -8.54 8.03 6.58
C GLY A 109 -8.40 9.02 5.43
N LEU A 110 -9.31 9.98 5.32
CA LEU A 110 -9.26 11.00 4.27
C LEU A 110 -7.95 11.78 4.29
N VAL A 111 -7.49 12.20 5.47
CA VAL A 111 -6.20 12.87 5.62
C VAL A 111 -5.04 11.96 5.25
N MET A 112 -5.02 10.72 5.75
CA MET A 112 -3.94 9.76 5.46
C MET A 112 -3.87 9.41 3.96
N PHE A 113 -4.99 9.16 3.30
CA PHE A 113 -5.02 8.89 1.85
C PHE A 113 -4.62 10.10 1.03
N GLY A 114 -5.07 11.31 1.43
CA GLY A 114 -4.63 12.54 0.79
C GLY A 114 -3.11 12.72 0.83
N MET A 115 -2.49 12.29 1.92
CA MET A 115 -1.03 12.36 2.06
C MET A 115 -0.28 11.31 1.23
N VAL A 116 -0.83 10.11 1.10
CA VAL A 116 -0.31 9.09 0.18
C VAL A 116 -0.37 9.62 -1.26
N LEU A 117 -1.49 10.23 -1.65
CA LEU A 117 -1.63 10.85 -2.96
C LEU A 117 -0.60 11.98 -3.19
N ALA A 118 -0.43 12.88 -2.22
CA ALA A 118 0.56 13.95 -2.30
C ALA A 118 2.00 13.41 -2.42
N THR A 119 2.30 12.32 -1.72
CA THR A 119 3.60 11.64 -1.82
C THR A 119 3.78 11.02 -3.22
N GLY A 120 2.74 10.39 -3.76
CA GLY A 120 2.75 9.87 -5.14
C GLY A 120 3.04 10.96 -6.18
N ILE A 121 2.36 12.10 -6.07
CA ILE A 121 2.60 13.27 -6.94
C ILE A 121 4.06 13.74 -6.82
N ARG A 122 4.59 13.79 -5.60
CA ARG A 122 5.99 14.19 -5.35
C ARG A 122 6.99 13.24 -6.01
N ILE A 123 6.73 11.94 -6.00
CA ILE A 123 7.58 10.94 -6.65
C ILE A 123 7.50 11.13 -8.17
N LEU A 124 6.28 11.24 -8.72
CA LEU A 124 6.07 11.45 -10.14
C LEU A 124 6.71 12.75 -10.64
N SER A 125 6.71 13.83 -9.84
CA SER A 125 7.34 15.11 -10.21
C SER A 125 8.86 15.03 -10.42
N ARG A 126 9.50 13.96 -9.94
CA ARG A 126 10.94 13.72 -10.16
C ARG A 126 11.26 12.98 -11.46
N CYS A 127 10.24 12.43 -12.09
CA CYS A 127 10.40 11.79 -13.39
C CYS A 127 10.75 12.87 -14.44
N ASN A 128 11.71 12.56 -15.29
CA ASN A 128 12.09 13.47 -16.36
C ASN A 128 11.11 13.35 -17.53
N TYR A 129 10.17 14.28 -17.60
CA TYR A 129 9.15 14.33 -18.67
C TYR A 129 9.63 15.13 -19.90
N THR A 130 10.63 15.98 -19.72
CA THR A 130 11.11 16.88 -20.78
C THR A 130 12.03 16.16 -21.77
N THR A 131 12.96 15.36 -21.25
CA THR A 131 13.92 14.62 -22.09
C THR A 131 13.33 13.32 -22.63
N ASN A 132 12.45 12.67 -21.86
CA ASN A 132 11.82 11.42 -22.25
C ASN A 132 10.29 11.55 -22.24
N ARG A 133 9.71 11.83 -23.39
CA ARG A 133 8.25 11.95 -23.58
C ARG A 133 7.49 10.64 -23.25
N TYR A 134 8.15 9.49 -23.36
CA TYR A 134 7.54 8.20 -23.07
C TYR A 134 7.10 8.09 -21.59
N ASN A 135 7.83 8.73 -20.68
CA ASN A 135 7.47 8.75 -19.26
C ASN A 135 6.09 9.38 -19.04
N LEU A 136 5.74 10.43 -19.77
CA LEU A 136 4.43 11.05 -19.70
C LEU A 136 3.32 10.10 -20.17
N TYR A 137 3.54 9.41 -21.30
CA TYR A 137 2.58 8.45 -21.82
C TYR A 137 2.39 7.25 -20.89
N ILE A 138 3.48 6.71 -20.31
CA ILE A 138 3.41 5.61 -19.35
C ILE A 138 2.52 6.02 -18.16
N VAL A 139 2.79 7.17 -17.55
CA VAL A 139 2.02 7.66 -16.40
C VAL A 139 0.55 7.91 -16.78
N ALA A 140 0.31 8.55 -17.93
CA ALA A 140 -1.05 8.86 -18.38
C ALA A 140 -1.87 7.58 -18.65
N ILE A 141 -1.27 6.59 -19.32
CA ILE A 141 -1.94 5.32 -19.62
C ILE A 141 -2.18 4.53 -18.33
N SER A 142 -1.16 4.42 -17.45
CA SER A 142 -1.29 3.70 -16.18
C SER A 142 -2.39 4.29 -15.30
N LEU A 143 -2.43 5.62 -15.16
CA LEU A 143 -3.47 6.29 -14.39
C LEU A 143 -4.84 6.14 -15.04
N GLY A 144 -4.95 6.33 -16.36
CA GLY A 144 -6.21 6.22 -17.08
C GLY A 144 -6.80 4.80 -17.01
N VAL A 145 -5.99 3.80 -17.25
CA VAL A 145 -6.41 2.39 -17.20
C VAL A 145 -6.69 1.97 -15.75
N GLY A 146 -5.84 2.37 -14.79
CA GLY A 146 -6.02 2.05 -13.38
C GLY A 146 -7.28 2.69 -12.76
N MET A 147 -7.73 3.85 -13.25
CA MET A 147 -8.96 4.49 -12.80
C MET A 147 -10.23 3.90 -13.45
N THR A 148 -10.11 3.12 -14.52
CA THR A 148 -11.27 2.57 -15.25
C THR A 148 -12.26 1.81 -14.35
N PRO A 149 -11.83 0.89 -13.44
CA PRO A 149 -12.77 0.18 -12.57
C PRO A 149 -13.48 1.09 -11.57
N THR A 150 -12.82 2.17 -11.16
CA THR A 150 -13.38 3.15 -10.20
C THR A 150 -14.44 4.03 -10.86
N LEU A 151 -14.24 4.40 -12.12
CA LEU A 151 -15.15 5.24 -12.88
C LEU A 151 -16.35 4.45 -13.45
N SER A 152 -16.12 3.20 -13.83
CA SER A 152 -17.16 2.34 -14.40
C SER A 152 -17.06 0.92 -13.84
N HIS A 153 -17.86 0.64 -12.82
CA HIS A 153 -17.88 -0.68 -12.14
C HIS A 153 -18.26 -1.82 -13.09
N ASP A 154 -19.07 -1.55 -14.12
CA ASP A 154 -19.57 -2.56 -15.04
C ASP A 154 -18.70 -2.77 -16.28
N PHE A 155 -17.61 -2.00 -16.41
CA PHE A 155 -16.77 -2.07 -17.62
C PHE A 155 -16.24 -3.48 -17.89
N PHE A 156 -15.87 -4.19 -16.83
CA PHE A 156 -15.34 -5.56 -16.90
C PHE A 156 -16.37 -6.66 -16.61
N SER A 157 -17.64 -6.33 -16.43
CA SER A 157 -18.71 -7.29 -16.05
C SER A 157 -18.94 -8.39 -17.10
N LYS A 158 -18.64 -8.12 -18.37
CA LYS A 158 -18.80 -9.08 -19.47
C LYS A 158 -17.62 -10.03 -19.68
N LEU A 159 -16.57 -9.88 -18.87
CA LEU A 159 -15.39 -10.73 -18.96
C LEU A 159 -15.55 -12.04 -18.18
N PRO A 160 -14.79 -13.10 -18.53
CA PRO A 160 -14.84 -14.37 -17.80
C PRO A 160 -14.59 -14.18 -16.29
N ALA A 161 -15.34 -14.91 -15.48
CA ALA A 161 -15.31 -14.81 -14.00
C ALA A 161 -13.90 -14.98 -13.39
N VAL A 162 -12.99 -15.64 -14.09
CA VAL A 162 -11.59 -15.84 -13.66
C VAL A 162 -10.78 -14.53 -13.74
N LEU A 163 -11.11 -13.64 -14.69
CA LEU A 163 -10.39 -12.38 -14.90
C LEU A 163 -11.01 -11.20 -14.15
N GLN A 164 -12.28 -11.30 -13.79
CA GLN A 164 -12.98 -10.22 -13.07
C GLN A 164 -12.27 -9.77 -11.79
N PRO A 165 -11.85 -10.65 -10.86
CA PRO A 165 -11.18 -10.23 -9.63
C PRO A 165 -9.86 -9.50 -9.87
N LEU A 166 -9.19 -9.82 -10.98
CA LEU A 166 -7.93 -9.20 -11.37
C LEU A 166 -8.17 -7.79 -11.95
N LEU A 167 -9.17 -7.65 -12.80
CA LEU A 167 -9.44 -6.43 -13.56
C LEU A 167 -10.30 -5.42 -12.79
N HIS A 168 -11.04 -5.85 -11.77
CA HIS A 168 -11.72 -4.93 -10.84
C HIS A 168 -10.77 -4.18 -9.92
N SER A 169 -9.53 -4.62 -9.79
CA SER A 169 -8.50 -3.90 -9.05
C SER A 169 -7.79 -2.89 -9.97
N GLY A 170 -8.01 -1.60 -9.75
CA GLY A 170 -7.32 -0.55 -10.50
C GLY A 170 -5.80 -0.63 -10.42
N ILE A 171 -5.28 -1.13 -9.30
CA ILE A 171 -3.83 -1.34 -9.10
C ILE A 171 -3.28 -2.39 -10.06
N MET A 172 -4.09 -3.40 -10.43
CA MET A 172 -3.66 -4.44 -11.35
C MET A 172 -3.61 -3.99 -12.81
N LEU A 173 -4.37 -2.96 -13.13
CA LEU A 173 -4.45 -2.43 -14.48
C LEU A 173 -3.41 -1.35 -14.76
N ALA A 174 -2.99 -0.62 -13.73
CA ALA A 174 -2.01 0.46 -13.82
C ALA A 174 -0.57 -0.03 -13.88
#